data_b99049c1d648b4bfd29cd59552d89e62
#
_entry.id   b99049c1d648b4bfd29cd59552d89e62
#
_cell.length_a   1.000
_cell.length_b   1.000
_cell.length_c   1.000
_cell.angle_alpha   90.00
_cell.angle_beta   90.00
_cell.angle_gamma   90.00
#
_symmetry.space_group_name_H-M   'P 1'
#
loop_
_entity.id
_entity.type
_entity.pdbx_description
1 polymer ?
#
loop_
_entity_poly.entity_id
_entity_poly.type
_entity_poly.pdbx_seq_one_letter_code
_entity_poly.pdbx_strand_id
1 'polypeptide(L)'
;MKAKSIVAEKSFEFAKGIIEVYKHLKFDRKEFELSKQLVKSGTSIGANIEEALGAQSDRDFLSKISISYKEARECKYWIRLLSETDLLPVDQSKKLIPQIDEISRMLASTQFTMQKKISKQKTNSYLKTQDA
;
A
#
# COMPACT_ATOMS: atom_id res chain seq x y z
N MET A 1 -18.84 -3.65 17.53
CA MET A 1 -17.45 -3.24 17.44
C MET A 1 -16.88 -3.66 16.09
N LYS A 2 -16.33 -2.72 15.34
CA LYS A 2 -15.71 -3.05 14.05
C LYS A 2 -14.39 -3.77 14.29
N ALA A 3 -14.14 -4.83 13.52
CA ALA A 3 -12.84 -5.47 13.50
C ALA A 3 -11.79 -4.45 13.03
N LYS A 4 -10.65 -4.42 13.71
CA LYS A 4 -9.54 -3.56 13.30
C LYS A 4 -8.93 -4.09 12.02
N SER A 5 -8.61 -3.21 11.10
CA SER A 5 -7.88 -3.57 9.89
C SER A 5 -6.40 -3.72 10.20
N ILE A 6 -5.90 -4.93 10.13
CA ILE A 6 -4.47 -5.22 10.39
C ILE A 6 -3.60 -4.52 9.35
N VAL A 7 -3.99 -4.55 8.07
CA VAL A 7 -3.19 -3.90 7.01
C VAL A 7 -3.18 -2.39 7.17
N ALA A 8 -4.29 -1.79 7.65
CA ALA A 8 -4.33 -0.35 7.92
C ALA A 8 -3.37 0.02 9.05
N GLU A 9 -3.35 -0.75 10.13
CA GLU A 9 -2.44 -0.51 11.25
C GLU A 9 -0.97 -0.65 10.83
N LYS A 10 -0.65 -1.71 10.10
CA LYS A 10 0.71 -1.96 9.61
C LYS A 10 1.16 -0.86 8.64
N SER A 11 0.26 -0.40 7.78
CA SER A 11 0.56 0.68 6.83
C SER A 11 0.80 2.01 7.53
N PHE A 12 0.06 2.28 8.61
CA PHE A 12 0.25 3.48 9.41
C PHE A 12 1.63 3.46 10.10
N GLU A 13 1.98 2.34 10.74
CA GLU A 13 3.30 2.18 11.38
C GLU A 13 4.43 2.28 10.36
N PHE A 14 4.25 1.66 9.18
CA PHE A 14 5.21 1.76 8.10
C PHE A 14 5.41 3.21 7.66
N ALA A 15 4.32 3.96 7.50
CA ALA A 15 4.37 5.38 7.10
C ALA A 15 5.18 6.21 8.08
N LYS A 16 5.06 5.94 9.39
CA LYS A 16 5.86 6.64 10.39
C LYS A 16 7.36 6.40 10.18
N GLY A 17 7.74 5.16 9.88
CA GLY A 17 9.13 4.82 9.54
C GLY A 17 9.61 5.52 8.28
N ILE A 18 8.76 5.62 7.28
CA ILE A 18 9.08 6.34 6.04
C ILE A 18 9.30 7.83 6.29
N ILE A 19 8.49 8.43 7.15
CA ILE A 19 8.67 9.85 7.51
C ILE A 19 10.01 10.09 8.20
N GLU A 20 10.44 9.17 9.07
CA GLU A 20 11.76 9.26 9.72
C GLU A 20 12.89 9.20 8.68
N VAL A 21 12.79 8.29 7.71
CA VAL A 21 13.76 8.20 6.60
C VAL A 21 13.73 9.48 5.77
N TYR A 22 12.55 10.00 5.48
CA TYR A 22 12.39 11.25 4.72
C TYR A 22 13.13 12.42 5.42
N LYS A 23 12.95 12.54 6.74
CA LYS A 23 13.63 13.60 7.52
C LYS A 23 15.16 13.44 7.44
N HIS A 24 15.65 12.23 7.57
CA HIS A 24 17.08 11.92 7.45
C HIS A 24 17.62 12.31 6.08
N LEU A 25 16.93 11.91 5.03
CA LEU A 25 17.35 12.22 3.65
C LEU A 25 17.36 13.71 3.40
N LYS A 26 16.31 14.40 3.81
CA LYS A 26 16.14 15.83 3.56
C LYS A 26 17.11 16.69 4.38
N PHE A 27 17.20 16.43 5.68
CA PHE A 27 17.95 17.31 6.60
C PHE A 27 19.41 16.91 6.76
N ASP A 28 19.71 15.61 6.83
CA ASP A 28 21.07 15.15 7.06
C ASP A 28 21.83 14.92 5.75
N ARG A 29 21.18 14.34 4.74
CA ARG A 29 21.81 14.00 3.48
C ARG A 29 21.61 15.06 2.39
N LYS A 30 20.72 16.03 2.60
CA LYS A 30 20.39 17.09 1.62
C LYS A 30 19.91 16.51 0.29
N GLU A 31 19.20 15.38 0.35
CA GLU A 31 18.60 14.72 -0.80
C GLU A 31 17.13 15.13 -0.86
N PHE A 32 16.70 15.83 -1.93
CA PHE A 32 15.37 16.45 -2.01
C PHE A 32 14.47 15.82 -3.05
N GLU A 33 15.03 15.13 -4.03
CA GLU A 33 14.25 14.60 -5.16
C GLU A 33 13.70 13.22 -4.86
N LEU A 34 14.56 12.27 -4.51
CA LEU A 34 14.17 10.90 -4.21
C LEU A 34 13.40 10.81 -2.90
N SER A 35 13.74 11.66 -1.93
CA SER A 35 13.04 11.73 -0.66
C SER A 35 11.55 12.06 -0.85
N LYS A 36 11.24 12.98 -1.77
CA LYS A 36 9.85 13.32 -2.10
C LYS A 36 9.09 12.12 -2.66
N GLN A 37 9.71 11.38 -3.57
CA GLN A 37 9.10 10.19 -4.17
C GLN A 37 8.83 9.13 -3.10
N LEU A 38 9.79 8.92 -2.21
CA LEU A 38 9.67 7.95 -1.14
C LEU A 38 8.52 8.30 -0.19
N VAL A 39 8.46 9.53 0.32
CA VAL A 39 7.44 9.92 1.29
C VAL A 39 6.05 9.90 0.64
N LYS A 40 5.94 10.33 -0.60
CA LYS A 40 4.68 10.33 -1.33
C LYS A 40 4.13 8.91 -1.48
N SER A 41 4.94 7.97 -2.00
CA SER A 41 4.50 6.59 -2.19
C SER A 41 4.26 5.89 -0.85
N GLY A 42 5.17 6.06 0.11
CA GLY A 42 5.10 5.37 1.40
C GLY A 42 3.91 5.79 2.26
N THR A 43 3.47 7.06 2.17
CA THR A 43 2.30 7.54 2.92
C THR A 43 0.99 7.29 2.16
N SER A 44 1.04 7.16 0.84
CA SER A 44 -0.14 6.90 0.01
C SER A 44 -0.70 5.49 0.22
N ILE A 45 0.11 4.54 0.65
CA ILE A 45 -0.34 3.17 0.93
C ILE A 45 -1.48 3.18 1.95
N GLY A 46 -1.21 3.71 3.13
CA GLY A 46 -2.19 3.77 4.22
C GLY A 46 -3.35 4.71 3.92
N ALA A 47 -3.08 5.83 3.25
CA ALA A 47 -4.13 6.78 2.87
C ALA A 47 -5.17 6.12 1.98
N ASN A 48 -4.76 5.33 0.99
CA ASN A 48 -5.67 4.61 0.10
C ASN A 48 -6.40 3.47 0.81
N ILE A 49 -5.75 2.81 1.77
CA ILE A 49 -6.41 1.80 2.60
C ILE A 49 -7.54 2.45 3.42
N GLU A 50 -7.29 3.61 4.02
CA GLU A 50 -8.32 4.34 4.77
C GLU A 50 -9.50 4.70 3.87
N GLU A 51 -9.25 5.15 2.65
CA GLU A 51 -10.30 5.43 1.68
C GLU A 51 -11.07 4.16 1.30
N ALA A 52 -10.37 3.02 1.16
CA ALA A 52 -11.01 1.73 0.88
C ALA A 52 -11.97 1.33 1.99
N LEU A 53 -11.58 1.53 3.26
CA LEU A 53 -12.42 1.20 4.40
C LEU A 53 -13.71 2.03 4.46
N GLY A 54 -13.71 3.22 3.85
CA GLY A 54 -14.89 4.06 3.71
C GLY A 54 -15.58 3.95 2.35
N ALA A 55 -15.25 2.95 1.55
CA ALA A 55 -15.76 2.81 0.19
C ALA A 55 -17.26 2.55 0.16
N GLN A 56 -17.92 3.06 -0.89
CA GLN A 56 -19.36 2.97 -1.07
C GLN A 56 -19.79 1.67 -1.77
N SER A 57 -18.86 0.95 -2.38
CA SER A 57 -19.14 -0.28 -3.13
C SER A 57 -17.92 -1.19 -3.13
N ASP A 58 -18.12 -2.46 -3.49
CA ASP A 58 -17.03 -3.42 -3.65
C ASP A 58 -16.06 -2.98 -4.74
N ARG A 59 -16.55 -2.37 -5.82
CA ARG A 59 -15.71 -1.87 -6.90
C ARG A 59 -14.86 -0.69 -6.45
N ASP A 60 -15.43 0.22 -5.69
CA ASP A 60 -14.69 1.36 -5.10
C ASP A 60 -13.62 0.86 -4.13
N PHE A 61 -13.99 -0.09 -3.26
CA PHE A 61 -13.05 -0.74 -2.34
C PHE A 61 -11.86 -1.34 -3.12
N LEU A 62 -12.15 -2.15 -4.15
CA LEU A 62 -11.11 -2.78 -4.96
C LEU A 62 -10.22 -1.75 -5.65
N SER A 63 -10.82 -0.67 -6.16
CA SER A 63 -10.08 0.42 -6.80
C SER A 63 -9.04 1.02 -5.84
N LYS A 64 -9.45 1.33 -4.62
CA LYS A 64 -8.56 1.92 -3.61
C LYS A 64 -7.47 0.95 -3.16
N ILE A 65 -7.81 -0.31 -2.96
CA ILE A 65 -6.84 -1.37 -2.62
C ILE A 65 -5.81 -1.53 -3.74
N SER A 66 -6.25 -1.49 -5.00
CA SER A 66 -5.35 -1.61 -6.16
C SER A 66 -4.38 -0.44 -6.26
N ILE A 67 -4.84 0.78 -5.96
CA ILE A 67 -3.96 1.96 -5.91
C ILE A 67 -2.94 1.79 -4.79
N SER A 68 -3.38 1.37 -3.60
CA SER A 68 -2.50 1.13 -2.46
C SER A 68 -1.43 0.10 -2.80
N TYR A 69 -1.79 -0.97 -3.47
CA TYR A 69 -0.85 -2.01 -3.90
C TYR A 69 0.22 -1.46 -4.85
N LYS A 70 -0.19 -0.64 -5.82
CA LYS A 70 0.75 0.02 -6.74
C LYS A 70 1.72 0.93 -6.01
N GLU A 71 1.22 1.70 -5.05
CA GLU A 71 2.05 2.60 -4.24
C GLU A 71 3.05 1.81 -3.39
N ALA A 72 2.64 0.65 -2.86
CA ALA A 72 3.53 -0.22 -2.11
C ALA A 72 4.68 -0.73 -2.98
N ARG A 73 4.40 -1.12 -4.21
CA ARG A 73 5.42 -1.57 -5.17
C ARG A 73 6.39 -0.43 -5.50
N GLU A 74 5.88 0.76 -5.75
CA GLU A 74 6.71 1.94 -6.02
C GLU A 74 7.58 2.29 -4.82
N CYS A 75 7.01 2.27 -3.62
CA CYS A 75 7.75 2.57 -2.40
C CYS A 75 8.91 1.59 -2.19
N LYS A 76 8.69 0.31 -2.42
CA LYS A 76 9.75 -0.71 -2.33
C LYS A 76 10.88 -0.41 -3.31
N TYR A 77 10.54 0.02 -4.53
CA TYR A 77 11.53 0.42 -5.53
C TYR A 77 12.43 1.54 -4.98
N TRP A 78 11.83 2.58 -4.43
CA TRP A 78 12.59 3.71 -3.86
C TRP A 78 13.47 3.27 -2.68
N ILE A 79 12.96 2.42 -1.79
CA ILE A 79 13.75 1.91 -0.66
C ILE A 79 14.98 1.15 -1.17
N ARG A 80 14.81 0.28 -2.14
CA ARG A 80 15.89 -0.49 -2.74
C ARG A 80 16.93 0.43 -3.39
N LEU A 81 16.46 1.38 -4.17
CA LEU A 81 17.34 2.32 -4.87
C LEU A 81 18.16 3.14 -3.89
N LEU A 82 17.53 3.67 -2.85
CA LEU A 82 18.21 4.46 -1.82
C LEU A 82 19.19 3.60 -1.04
N SER A 83 18.85 2.37 -0.75
CA SER A 83 19.71 1.42 -0.03
C SER A 83 20.96 1.08 -0.82
N GLU A 84 20.81 0.78 -2.11
CA GLU A 84 21.93 0.36 -2.98
C GLU A 84 22.80 1.51 -3.45
N THR A 85 22.40 2.75 -3.18
CA THR A 85 23.19 3.95 -3.50
C THR A 85 23.76 4.64 -2.25
N ASP A 86 23.79 3.94 -1.14
CA ASP A 86 24.34 4.42 0.15
C ASP A 86 23.64 5.66 0.72
N LEU A 87 22.41 5.95 0.29
CA LEU A 87 21.63 7.06 0.83
C LEU A 87 20.78 6.63 2.03
N LEU A 88 20.46 5.34 2.11
CA LEU A 88 19.68 4.78 3.21
C LEU A 88 20.55 3.79 4.00
N PRO A 89 20.67 3.98 5.33
CA PRO A 89 21.43 3.03 6.15
C PRO A 89 20.87 1.60 6.05
N VAL A 90 21.76 0.61 6.09
CA VAL A 90 21.42 -0.80 5.92
C VAL A 90 20.42 -1.29 6.97
N ASP A 91 20.54 -0.84 8.22
CA ASP A 91 19.62 -1.21 9.30
C ASP A 91 18.20 -0.72 9.03
N GLN A 92 18.06 0.45 8.40
CA GLN A 92 16.77 1.00 8.00
C GLN A 92 16.13 0.15 6.91
N SER A 93 16.87 -0.21 5.86
CA SER A 93 16.33 -1.03 4.78
C SER A 93 15.99 -2.45 5.26
N LYS A 94 16.78 -3.02 6.16
CA LYS A 94 16.51 -4.33 6.78
C LYS A 94 15.20 -4.33 7.57
N LYS A 95 14.79 -3.19 8.10
CA LYS A 95 13.52 -3.03 8.81
C LYS A 95 12.37 -2.80 7.85
N LEU A 96 12.55 -1.91 6.87
CA LEU A 96 11.48 -1.45 5.99
C LEU A 96 11.09 -2.48 4.91
N ILE A 97 12.06 -3.21 4.35
CA ILE A 97 11.77 -4.17 3.28
C ILE A 97 10.84 -5.29 3.74
N PRO A 98 11.06 -5.95 4.88
CA PRO A 98 10.10 -6.95 5.36
C PRO A 98 8.71 -6.38 5.63
N GLN A 99 8.63 -5.15 6.15
CA GLN A 99 7.35 -4.49 6.40
C GLN A 99 6.58 -4.25 5.11
N ILE A 100 7.22 -3.69 4.09
CA ILE A 100 6.54 -3.41 2.81
C ILE A 100 6.18 -4.71 2.09
N ASP A 101 6.98 -5.74 2.20
CA ASP A 101 6.69 -7.05 1.61
C ASP A 101 5.44 -7.68 2.24
N GLU A 102 5.32 -7.61 3.58
CA GLU A 102 4.14 -8.10 4.28
C GLU A 102 2.89 -7.33 3.87
N ILE A 103 2.97 -6.00 3.86
CA ILE A 103 1.85 -5.14 3.45
C ILE A 103 1.43 -5.48 2.02
N SER A 104 2.39 -5.62 1.10
CA SER A 104 2.13 -5.95 -0.30
C SER A 104 1.42 -7.30 -0.45
N ARG A 105 1.83 -8.31 0.31
CA ARG A 105 1.19 -9.62 0.29
C ARG A 105 -0.26 -9.53 0.77
N MET A 106 -0.51 -8.77 1.83
CA MET A 106 -1.86 -8.56 2.37
C MET A 106 -2.76 -7.85 1.36
N LEU A 107 -2.23 -6.82 0.71
CA LEU A 107 -2.97 -6.07 -0.32
C LEU A 107 -3.26 -6.93 -1.55
N ALA A 108 -2.28 -7.70 -2.01
CA ALA A 108 -2.45 -8.61 -3.15
C ALA A 108 -3.53 -9.67 -2.85
N SER A 109 -3.53 -10.22 -1.64
CA SER A 109 -4.52 -11.19 -1.20
C SER A 109 -5.93 -10.59 -1.18
N THR A 110 -6.07 -9.39 -0.63
CA THR A 110 -7.34 -8.67 -0.59
C THR A 110 -7.84 -8.36 -2.00
N GLN A 111 -6.94 -7.88 -2.87
CA GLN A 111 -7.26 -7.59 -4.27
C GLN A 111 -7.79 -8.82 -4.99
N PHE A 112 -7.11 -9.93 -4.83
CA PHE A 112 -7.50 -11.22 -5.45
C PHE A 112 -8.89 -11.66 -4.96
N THR A 113 -9.13 -11.62 -3.65
CA THR A 113 -10.40 -11.98 -3.03
C THR A 113 -11.54 -11.11 -3.56
N MET A 114 -11.32 -9.80 -3.65
CA MET A 114 -12.35 -8.87 -4.13
C MET A 114 -12.62 -9.03 -5.63
N GLN A 115 -11.60 -9.31 -6.41
CA GLN A 115 -11.76 -9.58 -7.85
C GLN A 115 -12.65 -10.81 -8.07
N LYS A 116 -12.43 -11.88 -7.29
CA LYS A 116 -13.24 -13.08 -7.34
C LYS A 116 -14.69 -12.80 -6.93
N LYS A 117 -14.86 -12.03 -5.85
CA LYS A 117 -16.20 -11.67 -5.34
C LYS A 117 -16.99 -10.90 -6.40
N ILE A 118 -16.40 -9.90 -7.01
CA ILE A 118 -17.03 -9.06 -8.02
C ILE A 118 -17.36 -9.87 -9.26
N SER A 119 -16.46 -10.72 -9.73
CA SER A 119 -16.65 -11.60 -10.87
C SER A 119 -17.82 -12.57 -10.63
N LYS A 120 -17.91 -13.16 -9.43
CA LYS A 120 -18.98 -14.07 -9.04
C LYS A 120 -20.32 -13.36 -8.98
N GLN A 121 -20.40 -12.16 -8.44
CA GLN A 121 -21.62 -11.34 -8.40
C GLN A 121 -22.10 -11.01 -9.80
N LYS A 122 -21.19 -10.66 -10.71
CA LYS A 122 -21.49 -10.38 -12.12
C LYS A 122 -22.09 -11.61 -12.81
N THR A 123 -21.52 -12.80 -12.60
CA THR A 123 -22.02 -14.06 -13.15
C THR A 123 -23.42 -14.36 -12.62
N ASN A 124 -23.65 -14.25 -11.31
CA ASN A 124 -24.94 -14.49 -10.69
C ASN A 124 -26.01 -13.54 -11.21
N SER A 125 -25.67 -12.27 -11.39
CA SER A 125 -26.58 -11.27 -11.96
C SER A 125 -26.97 -11.62 -13.38
N TYR A 126 -26.02 -12.05 -14.21
CA TYR A 126 -26.26 -12.51 -15.57
C TYR A 126 -27.22 -13.69 -15.63
N LEU A 127 -27.00 -14.72 -14.77
CA LEU A 127 -27.84 -15.91 -14.70
C LEU A 127 -29.26 -15.57 -14.30
N LYS A 128 -29.47 -14.67 -13.34
CA LYS A 128 -30.81 -14.19 -12.94
C LYS A 128 -31.54 -13.52 -14.09
N THR A 129 -30.84 -12.76 -14.91
CA THR A 129 -31.42 -12.08 -16.09
C THR A 129 -31.84 -13.10 -17.14
N GLN A 130 -31.09 -14.17 -17.32
CA GLN A 130 -31.43 -15.24 -18.27
C GLN A 130 -32.67 -16.04 -17.85
N ASP A 131 -32.90 -16.19 -16.55
CA ASP A 131 -34.04 -16.96 -16.00
C ASP A 131 -35.36 -16.15 -15.98
N ALA A 132 -35.31 -14.87 -16.23
CA ALA A 132 -36.48 -14.01 -16.20
C ALA A 132 -37.37 -14.12 -17.46
#